data_07d1e50de87a879a546b09043c9e8073
#
_entry.id   07d1e50de87a879a546b09043c9e8073
#
_cell.length_a   1.000
_cell.length_b   1.000
_cell.length_c   1.000
_cell.angle_alpha   90.00
_cell.angle_beta   90.00
_cell.angle_gamma   90.00
#
_symmetry.space_group_name_H-M   'P 1'
#
loop_
_entity.id
_entity.type
_entity.pdbx_description
1 polymer ?
#
loop_
_entity_poly.entity_id
_entity_poly.type
_entity_poly.pdbx_seq_one_letter_code
_entity_poly.pdbx_strand_id
1 'polypeptide(L)'
;MAEDMDLTWTLYRCGWNVRFAPKAVCYPVEPATFGFLSKQLRRWSHGFVQNVRLHWTGISRLGFLRSAVAVACWDAFAASLLFLVGLPLLAVFVSPFFLLGYVVDAPVLLVPVVAGAVRRRELGRALVSLPAFFVLRVVNAVFIVQALWQDVVRKRPLRVYEKGH
;
A
#
# COMPACT_ATOMS: atom_id res chain seq x y z
N MET A 1 6.47 -6.68 -12.78
CA MET A 1 5.49 -6.55 -11.74
C MET A 1 5.98 -5.55 -10.77
N ALA A 2 6.22 -5.29 -9.71
CA ALA A 2 6.89 -4.23 -8.96
C ALA A 2 8.42 -4.42 -9.07
N GLU A 3 8.94 -4.18 -10.27
CA GLU A 3 10.34 -4.40 -10.64
C GLU A 3 11.31 -3.49 -9.88
N ASP A 4 10.88 -2.31 -9.52
CA ASP A 4 11.59 -1.36 -8.68
C ASP A 4 11.82 -1.91 -7.26
N MET A 5 10.80 -2.51 -6.68
CA MET A 5 10.86 -3.15 -5.37
C MET A 5 11.74 -4.42 -5.42
N ASP A 6 11.55 -5.26 -6.44
CA ASP A 6 12.34 -6.47 -6.67
C ASP A 6 13.83 -6.15 -6.80
N LEU A 7 14.16 -5.17 -7.63
CA LEU A 7 15.53 -4.68 -7.81
C LEU A 7 16.12 -4.17 -6.49
N THR A 8 15.37 -3.32 -5.78
CA THR A 8 15.82 -2.73 -4.51
C THR A 8 16.12 -3.81 -3.47
N TRP A 9 15.22 -4.78 -3.32
CA TRP A 9 15.41 -5.85 -2.34
C TRP A 9 16.51 -6.84 -2.76
N THR A 10 16.70 -7.06 -4.05
CA THR A 10 17.83 -7.84 -4.57
C THR A 10 19.15 -7.15 -4.26
N LEU A 11 19.27 -5.86 -4.48
CA LEU A 11 20.47 -5.08 -4.15
C LEU A 11 20.81 -5.19 -2.65
N TYR A 12 19.83 -5.01 -1.76
CA TYR A 12 20.05 -5.19 -0.32
C TYR A 12 20.53 -6.61 0.02
N ARG A 13 19.94 -7.63 -0.59
CA ARG A 13 20.36 -9.04 -0.37
C ARG A 13 21.77 -9.34 -0.86
N CYS A 14 22.21 -8.63 -1.90
CA CYS A 14 23.59 -8.71 -2.42
C CYS A 14 24.60 -7.86 -1.63
N GLY A 15 24.18 -7.20 -0.54
CA GLY A 15 25.04 -6.39 0.31
C GLY A 15 25.26 -4.95 -0.19
N TRP A 16 24.53 -4.50 -1.21
CA TRP A 16 24.60 -3.13 -1.68
C TRP A 16 23.84 -2.17 -0.76
N ASN A 17 24.38 -0.96 -0.59
CA ASN A 17 23.73 0.11 0.13
C ASN A 17 22.81 0.91 -0.82
N VAL A 18 21.51 0.78 -0.63
CA VAL A 18 20.51 1.59 -1.33
C VAL A 18 20.21 2.84 -0.48
N ARG A 19 20.30 4.02 -1.07
CA ARG A 19 20.08 5.29 -0.39
C ARG A 19 19.00 6.10 -1.09
N PHE A 20 18.16 6.73 -0.30
CA PHE A 20 17.19 7.70 -0.80
C PHE A 20 17.89 8.98 -1.24
N ALA A 21 17.63 9.44 -2.47
CA ALA A 21 18.16 10.68 -3.02
C ALA A 21 17.06 11.77 -3.02
N PRO A 22 16.98 12.64 -2.01
CA PRO A 22 15.85 13.57 -1.85
C PRO A 22 15.77 14.64 -2.95
N LYS A 23 16.85 14.85 -3.70
CA LYS A 23 16.90 15.78 -4.83
C LYS A 23 16.54 15.14 -6.18
N ALA A 24 16.47 13.81 -6.24
CA ALA A 24 16.01 13.09 -7.43
C ALA A 24 14.48 13.06 -7.45
N VAL A 25 13.88 13.95 -8.21
CA VAL A 25 12.43 14.11 -8.31
C VAL A 25 11.95 13.51 -9.63
N CYS A 26 10.93 12.65 -9.54
CA CYS A 26 10.22 12.11 -10.69
C CYS A 26 8.78 12.65 -10.69
N TYR A 27 8.28 12.99 -11.88
CA TYR A 27 6.89 13.43 -12.09
C TYR A 27 6.18 12.37 -12.93
N PRO A 28 5.62 11.33 -12.30
CA PRO A 28 4.87 10.32 -13.03
C PRO A 28 3.57 10.89 -13.59
N VAL A 29 3.07 10.30 -14.66
CA VAL A 29 1.72 10.59 -15.16
C VAL A 29 0.73 9.84 -14.26
N GLU A 30 -0.07 10.59 -13.53
CA GLU A 30 -1.08 10.03 -12.63
C GLU A 30 -2.30 9.51 -13.42
N PRO A 31 -2.97 8.45 -12.95
CA PRO A 31 -4.15 7.91 -13.58
C PRO A 31 -5.30 8.92 -13.57
N ALA A 32 -5.77 9.31 -14.76
CA ALA A 32 -6.86 10.28 -14.91
C ALA A 32 -8.25 9.65 -14.66
N THR A 33 -8.38 8.32 -14.67
CA THR A 33 -9.65 7.62 -14.51
C THR A 33 -9.57 6.57 -13.41
N PHE A 34 -10.72 6.29 -12.77
CA PHE A 34 -10.80 5.23 -11.76
C PHE A 34 -10.45 3.83 -12.33
N GLY A 35 -10.81 3.56 -13.58
CA GLY A 35 -10.44 2.31 -14.25
C GLY A 35 -8.93 2.14 -14.39
N PHE A 36 -8.21 3.21 -14.73
CA PHE A 36 -6.76 3.21 -14.82
C PHE A 36 -6.11 3.07 -13.43
N LEU A 37 -6.59 3.83 -12.44
CA LEU A 37 -6.16 3.72 -11.05
C LEU A 37 -6.34 2.30 -10.50
N SER A 38 -7.48 1.66 -10.76
CA SER A 38 -7.77 0.30 -10.31
C SER A 38 -6.80 -0.73 -10.89
N LYS A 39 -6.46 -0.63 -12.18
CA LYS A 39 -5.44 -1.48 -12.81
C LYS A 39 -4.06 -1.28 -12.16
N GLN A 40 -3.70 -0.05 -11.87
CA GLN A 40 -2.43 0.29 -11.20
C GLN A 40 -2.37 -0.26 -9.78
N LEU A 41 -3.41 -0.05 -8.96
CA LEU A 41 -3.50 -0.54 -7.58
C LEU A 41 -3.47 -2.08 -7.53
N ARG A 42 -4.22 -2.73 -8.42
CA ARG A 42 -4.19 -4.19 -8.55
C ARG A 42 -2.78 -4.70 -8.87
N ARG A 43 -2.10 -4.07 -9.83
CA ARG A 43 -0.72 -4.42 -10.18
C ARG A 43 0.24 -4.25 -9.01
N TRP A 44 0.13 -3.15 -8.27
CA TRP A 44 0.97 -2.88 -7.10
C TRP A 44 0.72 -3.89 -5.98
N SER A 45 -0.54 -4.19 -5.70
CA SER A 45 -0.91 -5.17 -4.67
C SER A 45 -0.37 -6.57 -4.97
N HIS A 46 -0.55 -7.05 -6.20
CA HIS A 46 0.04 -8.34 -6.63
C HIS A 46 1.58 -8.30 -6.61
N GLY A 47 2.19 -7.22 -7.10
CA GLY A 47 3.63 -7.05 -7.08
C GLY A 47 4.20 -7.06 -5.67
N PHE A 48 3.54 -6.40 -4.71
CA PHE A 48 3.94 -6.42 -3.31
C PHE A 48 3.88 -7.84 -2.71
N VAL A 49 2.75 -8.54 -2.86
CA VAL A 49 2.58 -9.92 -2.35
C VAL A 49 3.64 -10.86 -2.93
N GLN A 50 3.89 -10.76 -4.24
CA GLN A 50 4.87 -11.61 -4.92
C GLN A 50 6.30 -11.32 -4.46
N ASN A 51 6.68 -10.05 -4.32
CA ASN A 51 8.00 -9.66 -3.83
C ASN A 51 8.23 -10.09 -2.37
N VAL A 52 7.25 -9.92 -1.50
CA VAL A 52 7.34 -10.42 -0.12
C VAL A 52 7.60 -11.92 -0.11
N ARG A 53 6.87 -12.71 -0.90
CA ARG A 53 7.08 -14.16 -0.98
C ARG A 53 8.45 -14.54 -1.53
N LEU A 54 8.91 -13.85 -2.58
CA LEU A 54 10.18 -14.14 -3.25
C LEU A 54 11.39 -13.81 -2.37
N HIS A 55 11.33 -12.69 -1.68
CA HIS A 55 12.49 -12.16 -0.95
C HIS A 55 12.47 -12.42 0.55
N TRP A 56 11.38 -12.94 1.13
CA TRP A 56 11.21 -13.07 2.58
C TRP A 56 12.38 -13.75 3.30
N THR A 57 12.88 -14.86 2.78
CA THR A 57 14.00 -15.60 3.39
C THR A 57 15.29 -14.81 3.44
N GLY A 58 15.53 -13.92 2.47
CA GLY A 58 16.68 -13.02 2.44
C GLY A 58 16.47 -11.78 3.31
N ILE A 59 15.30 -11.17 3.21
CA ILE A 59 14.93 -9.95 3.96
C ILE A 59 14.89 -10.22 5.47
N SER A 60 14.40 -11.39 5.88
CA SER A 60 14.28 -11.74 7.30
C SER A 60 15.61 -11.75 8.06
N ARG A 61 16.72 -11.83 7.34
CA ARG A 61 18.09 -11.76 7.89
C ARG A 61 18.64 -10.35 8.02
N LEU A 62 18.01 -9.36 7.39
CA LEU A 62 18.42 -7.96 7.36
C LEU A 62 17.58 -7.14 8.35
N GLY A 63 18.12 -6.81 9.52
CA GLY A 63 17.38 -6.23 10.65
C GLY A 63 16.47 -5.07 10.30
N PHE A 64 17.01 -4.00 9.67
CA PHE A 64 16.21 -2.83 9.28
C PHE A 64 15.17 -3.16 8.21
N LEU A 65 15.55 -3.89 7.16
CA LEU A 65 14.63 -4.21 6.07
C LEU A 65 13.53 -5.17 6.54
N ARG A 66 13.86 -6.11 7.43
CA ARG A 66 12.88 -6.99 8.08
C ARG A 66 11.79 -6.20 8.79
N SER A 67 12.16 -5.24 9.64
CA SER A 67 11.16 -4.44 10.36
C SER A 67 10.33 -3.56 9.42
N ALA A 68 10.94 -2.91 8.43
CA ALA A 68 10.24 -2.10 7.45
C ALA A 68 9.23 -2.93 6.63
N VAL A 69 9.64 -4.10 6.15
CA VAL A 69 8.75 -5.00 5.40
C VAL A 69 7.68 -5.62 6.30
N ALA A 70 8.00 -5.96 7.56
CA ALA A 70 7.01 -6.46 8.51
C ALA A 70 5.92 -5.42 8.81
N VAL A 71 6.29 -4.14 8.99
CA VAL A 71 5.32 -3.04 9.16
C VAL A 71 4.48 -2.86 7.90
N ALA A 72 5.10 -2.90 6.70
CA ALA A 72 4.36 -2.81 5.44
C ALA A 72 3.40 -4.00 5.23
N CYS A 73 3.80 -5.21 5.62
CA CYS A 73 2.92 -6.38 5.59
C CYS A 73 1.78 -6.25 6.61
N TRP A 74 2.07 -5.77 7.81
CA TRP A 74 1.04 -5.52 8.81
C TRP A 74 0.00 -4.52 8.28
N ASP A 75 0.44 -3.38 7.76
CA ASP A 75 -0.45 -2.37 7.18
C ASP A 75 -1.23 -2.91 5.99
N ALA A 76 -0.56 -3.60 5.06
CA ALA A 76 -1.22 -4.14 3.88
C ALA A 76 -2.23 -5.25 4.19
N PHE A 77 -1.94 -6.16 5.11
CA PHE A 77 -2.75 -7.36 5.35
C PHE A 77 -3.64 -7.24 6.57
N ALA A 78 -3.06 -7.01 7.75
CA ALA A 78 -3.83 -6.97 8.99
C ALA A 78 -4.75 -5.76 9.03
N ALA A 79 -4.25 -4.57 8.68
CA ALA A 79 -5.08 -3.38 8.61
C ALA A 79 -6.17 -3.52 7.54
N SER A 80 -5.86 -4.06 6.36
CA SER A 80 -6.86 -4.27 5.30
C SER A 80 -7.97 -5.22 5.73
N LEU A 81 -7.65 -6.33 6.39
CA LEU A 81 -8.66 -7.24 6.93
C LEU A 81 -9.48 -6.60 8.05
N LEU A 82 -8.82 -5.85 8.94
CA LEU A 82 -9.50 -5.11 10.00
C LEU A 82 -10.50 -4.10 9.42
N PHE A 83 -10.08 -3.31 8.43
CA PHE A 83 -10.93 -2.30 7.80
C PHE A 83 -12.09 -2.90 6.99
N LEU A 84 -11.85 -3.96 6.20
CA LEU A 84 -12.88 -4.54 5.35
C LEU A 84 -13.85 -5.45 6.08
N VAL A 85 -13.39 -6.15 7.10
CA VAL A 85 -14.15 -7.22 7.77
C VAL A 85 -14.30 -6.94 9.26
N GLY A 86 -13.22 -6.68 9.96
CA GLY A 86 -13.20 -6.56 11.42
C GLY A 86 -14.07 -5.42 11.92
N LEU A 87 -13.84 -4.19 11.47
CA LEU A 87 -14.61 -3.02 11.93
C LEU A 87 -16.11 -3.11 11.57
N PRO A 88 -16.51 -3.51 10.34
CA PRO A 88 -17.93 -3.72 10.06
C PRO A 88 -18.58 -4.80 10.93
N LEU A 89 -17.92 -5.93 11.14
CA LEU A 89 -18.46 -6.98 12.01
C LEU A 89 -18.57 -6.52 13.46
N LEU A 90 -17.53 -5.88 14.00
CA LEU A 90 -17.58 -5.33 15.36
C LEU A 90 -18.66 -4.25 15.50
N ALA A 91 -18.87 -3.43 14.47
CA ALA A 91 -19.92 -2.42 14.48
C ALA A 91 -21.33 -3.03 14.51
N VAL A 92 -21.55 -4.13 13.81
CA VAL A 92 -22.85 -4.81 13.75
C VAL A 92 -23.11 -5.65 15.01
N PHE A 93 -22.11 -6.43 15.46
CA PHE A 93 -22.32 -7.43 16.52
C PHE A 93 -22.01 -6.93 17.93
N VAL A 94 -21.20 -5.86 18.08
CA VAL A 94 -20.75 -5.36 19.38
C VAL A 94 -21.25 -3.94 19.62
N SER A 95 -20.82 -2.96 18.81
CA SER A 95 -21.23 -1.58 18.97
C SER A 95 -20.88 -0.74 17.74
N PRO A 96 -21.79 0.16 17.28
CA PRO A 96 -21.50 1.10 16.19
C PRO A 96 -20.27 2.00 16.41
N PHE A 97 -19.85 2.18 17.66
CA PHE A 97 -18.65 2.94 18.00
C PHE A 97 -17.37 2.40 17.36
N PHE A 98 -17.31 1.11 16.97
CA PHE A 98 -16.16 0.55 16.27
C PHE A 98 -15.93 1.16 14.89
N LEU A 99 -16.92 1.82 14.28
CA LEU A 99 -16.75 2.61 13.05
C LEU A 99 -15.81 3.81 13.25
N LEU A 100 -15.63 4.30 14.47
CA LEU A 100 -14.62 5.32 14.77
C LEU A 100 -13.19 4.83 14.51
N GLY A 101 -12.97 3.52 14.44
CA GLY A 101 -11.69 2.94 14.04
C GLY A 101 -11.21 3.43 12.67
N TYR A 102 -12.13 3.74 11.73
CA TYR A 102 -11.79 4.35 10.45
C TYR A 102 -11.17 5.75 10.59
N VAL A 103 -11.56 6.48 11.63
CA VAL A 103 -11.07 7.84 11.90
C VAL A 103 -9.75 7.80 12.67
N VAL A 104 -9.55 6.80 13.53
CA VAL A 104 -8.32 6.67 14.35
C VAL A 104 -7.08 6.44 13.50
N ASP A 105 -7.21 5.68 12.40
CA ASP A 105 -6.11 5.45 11.45
C ASP A 105 -5.77 6.72 10.62
N ALA A 106 -6.71 7.62 10.47
CA ALA A 106 -6.56 8.80 9.63
C ALA A 106 -5.35 9.68 9.97
N PRO A 107 -5.04 10.03 11.24
CA PRO A 107 -3.90 10.88 11.57
C PRO A 107 -2.56 10.32 11.10
N VAL A 108 -2.35 9.01 11.20
CA VAL A 108 -1.10 8.36 10.80
C VAL A 108 -0.81 8.58 9.30
N LEU A 109 -1.84 8.54 8.50
CA LEU A 109 -1.76 8.68 7.05
C LEU A 109 -1.86 10.14 6.59
N LEU A 110 -2.69 10.94 7.25
CA LEU A 110 -2.96 12.31 6.85
C LEU A 110 -1.90 13.30 7.31
N VAL A 111 -1.25 13.08 8.44
CA VAL A 111 -0.20 13.98 8.94
C VAL A 111 0.92 14.19 7.91
N PRO A 112 1.53 13.16 7.31
CA PRO A 112 2.54 13.35 6.26
C PRO A 112 2.00 14.09 5.03
N VAL A 113 0.77 13.79 4.62
CA VAL A 113 0.12 14.43 3.46
C VAL A 113 -0.10 15.91 3.72
N VAL A 114 -0.67 16.26 4.87
CA VAL A 114 -0.91 17.65 5.28
C VAL A 114 0.41 18.41 5.44
N ALA A 115 1.41 17.80 6.09
CA ALA A 115 2.73 18.43 6.25
C ALA A 115 3.40 18.70 4.89
N GLY A 116 3.28 17.77 3.94
CA GLY A 116 3.74 17.96 2.56
C GLY A 116 2.99 19.07 1.83
N ALA A 117 1.67 19.11 1.98
CA ALA A 117 0.80 20.12 1.37
C ALA A 117 1.07 21.54 1.91
N VAL A 118 1.30 21.66 3.22
CA VAL A 118 1.70 22.94 3.85
C VAL A 118 3.02 23.45 3.26
N ARG A 119 4.03 22.57 3.15
CA ARG A 119 5.33 22.91 2.56
C ARG A 119 5.23 23.36 1.10
N ARG A 120 4.29 22.79 0.34
CA ARG A 120 4.05 23.11 -1.08
C ARG A 120 3.04 24.22 -1.29
N ARG A 121 2.45 24.79 -0.23
CA ARG A 121 1.37 25.79 -0.27
C ARG A 121 0.11 25.29 -1.01
N GLU A 122 -0.17 23.98 -0.93
CA GLU A 122 -1.31 23.33 -1.59
C GLU A 122 -2.32 22.77 -0.58
N LEU A 123 -2.38 23.34 0.62
CA LEU A 123 -3.22 22.84 1.71
C LEU A 123 -4.70 22.75 1.31
N GLY A 124 -5.23 23.72 0.58
CA GLY A 124 -6.62 23.71 0.12
C GLY A 124 -6.96 22.49 -0.75
N ARG A 125 -6.08 22.14 -1.69
CA ARG A 125 -6.24 20.94 -2.53
C ARG A 125 -6.18 19.66 -1.71
N ALA A 126 -5.24 19.57 -0.75
CA ALA A 126 -5.11 18.43 0.13
C ALA A 126 -6.37 18.22 0.98
N LEU A 127 -6.92 19.29 1.56
CA LEU A 127 -8.14 19.22 2.38
C LEU A 127 -9.37 18.75 1.56
N VAL A 128 -9.53 19.23 0.34
CA VAL A 128 -10.61 18.81 -0.56
C VAL A 128 -10.48 17.33 -0.95
N SER A 129 -9.27 16.79 -1.02
CA SER A 129 -9.02 15.38 -1.36
C SER A 129 -9.15 14.42 -0.18
N LEU A 130 -9.27 14.88 1.08
CA LEU A 130 -9.36 14.01 2.26
C LEU A 130 -10.47 12.96 2.19
N PRO A 131 -11.72 13.25 1.77
CA PRO A 131 -12.74 12.22 1.65
C PRO A 131 -12.37 11.11 0.68
N ALA A 132 -11.75 11.47 -0.46
CA ALA A 132 -11.29 10.49 -1.45
C ALA A 132 -10.22 9.57 -0.89
N PHE A 133 -9.45 10.01 0.09
CA PHE A 133 -8.42 9.23 0.74
C PHE A 133 -9.00 8.02 1.50
N PHE A 134 -10.10 8.19 2.21
CA PHE A 134 -10.78 7.08 2.89
C PHE A 134 -11.32 6.05 1.89
N VAL A 135 -11.92 6.53 0.79
CA VAL A 135 -12.37 5.65 -0.30
C VAL A 135 -11.20 4.86 -0.88
N LEU A 136 -10.09 5.54 -1.15
CA LEU A 136 -8.88 4.92 -1.68
C LEU A 136 -8.30 3.87 -0.71
N ARG A 137 -8.36 4.12 0.60
CA ARG A 137 -7.93 3.16 1.63
C ARG A 137 -8.72 1.85 1.53
N VAL A 138 -10.06 1.95 1.44
CA VAL A 138 -10.92 0.77 1.29
C VAL A 138 -10.65 0.06 -0.05
N VAL A 139 -10.55 0.80 -1.15
CA VAL A 139 -10.26 0.23 -2.47
C VAL A 139 -8.92 -0.51 -2.48
N ASN A 140 -7.88 0.09 -1.88
CA ASN A 140 -6.57 -0.55 -1.77
C ASN A 140 -6.63 -1.84 -0.93
N ALA A 141 -7.37 -1.83 0.18
CA ALA A 141 -7.58 -3.00 1.02
C ALA A 141 -8.25 -4.14 0.24
N VAL A 142 -9.24 -3.85 -0.61
CA VAL A 142 -9.87 -4.86 -1.49
C VAL A 142 -8.85 -5.49 -2.44
N PHE A 143 -8.00 -4.68 -3.08
CA PHE A 143 -7.00 -5.22 -4.00
C PHE A 143 -5.90 -6.03 -3.30
N ILE A 144 -5.50 -5.65 -2.09
CA ILE A 144 -4.54 -6.43 -1.28
C ILE A 144 -5.13 -7.80 -0.90
N VAL A 145 -6.38 -7.83 -0.41
CA VAL A 145 -7.06 -9.09 -0.07
C VAL A 145 -7.25 -9.96 -1.31
N GLN A 146 -7.61 -9.36 -2.45
CA GLN A 146 -7.72 -10.06 -3.72
C GLN A 146 -6.36 -10.65 -4.17
N ALA A 147 -5.28 -9.89 -4.07
CA ALA A 147 -3.93 -10.34 -4.40
C ALA A 147 -3.49 -11.50 -3.50
N LEU A 148 -3.72 -11.41 -2.19
CA LEU A 148 -3.46 -12.51 -1.26
C LEU A 148 -4.22 -13.77 -1.66
N TRP A 149 -5.52 -13.65 -1.92
CA TRP A 149 -6.34 -14.79 -2.30
C TRP A 149 -5.85 -15.44 -3.59
N GLN A 150 -5.56 -14.65 -4.61
CA GLN A 150 -5.13 -15.16 -5.91
C GLN A 150 -3.71 -15.74 -5.87
N ASP A 151 -2.75 -15.03 -5.26
CA ASP A 151 -1.34 -15.39 -5.32
C ASP A 151 -0.95 -16.44 -4.27
N VAL A 152 -1.59 -16.43 -3.09
CA VAL A 152 -1.26 -17.33 -1.99
C VAL A 152 -2.19 -18.54 -1.97
N VAL A 153 -3.52 -18.32 -1.97
CA VAL A 153 -4.50 -19.42 -1.82
C VAL A 153 -4.70 -20.15 -3.15
N ARG A 154 -5.02 -19.43 -4.22
CA ARG A 154 -5.25 -20.06 -5.55
C ARG A 154 -3.98 -20.38 -6.31
N LYS A 155 -2.82 -19.90 -5.87
CA LYS A 155 -1.51 -20.08 -6.52
C LYS A 155 -1.52 -19.70 -8.01
N ARG A 156 -2.33 -18.69 -8.38
CA ARG A 156 -2.47 -18.15 -9.73
C ARG A 156 -1.95 -16.71 -9.77
N PRO A 157 -0.62 -16.51 -9.80
CA PRO A 157 -0.03 -15.17 -9.79
C PRO A 157 -0.40 -14.41 -11.06
N LEU A 158 -0.64 -13.12 -10.92
CA LEU A 158 -0.84 -12.23 -12.06
C LEU A 158 0.48 -12.12 -12.84
N ARG A 159 0.52 -12.64 -14.07
CA ARG A 159 1.72 -12.66 -14.91
C ARG A 159 1.65 -11.65 -16.06
N VAL A 160 0.48 -11.07 -16.31
CA VAL A 160 0.26 -10.19 -17.47
C VAL A 160 0.47 -8.74 -17.04
N TYR A 161 1.36 -8.06 -17.76
CA TYR A 161 1.54 -6.62 -17.65
C TYR A 161 0.45 -5.91 -18.47
N GLU A 162 -0.63 -5.52 -17.85
CA GLU A 162 -1.61 -4.63 -18.48
C GLU A 162 -1.07 -3.20 -18.47
N LYS A 163 -0.52 -2.76 -19.61
CA LYS A 163 -0.23 -1.34 -19.82
C LYS A 163 -1.56 -0.57 -19.77
N GLY A 164 -1.65 0.37 -18.84
CA GLY A 164 -2.75 1.29 -18.82
C GLY A 164 -2.46 2.44 -19.79
N HIS A 165 -2.87 2.32 -21.02
CA HIS A 165 -3.00 3.41 -21.98
C HIS A 165 -4.46 3.61 -22.30
#